data_bb884e35c346d4406d213b272845b002
#
_entry.id   bb884e35c346d4406d213b272845b002
#
_cell.length_a   1.000
_cell.length_b   1.000
_cell.length_c   1.000
_cell.angle_alpha   90.00
_cell.angle_beta   90.00
_cell.angle_gamma   90.00
#
_symmetry.space_group_name_H-M   'P 1'
#
loop_
_entity.id
_entity.type
_entity.pdbx_description
1 polymer ?
#
loop_
_entity_poly.entity_id
_entity_poly.type
_entity_poly.pdbx_seq_one_letter_code
_entity_poly.pdbx_strand_id
1 'polypeptide(L)'
;MVAGRSFRKHVCFAFVARTIPMSLRKTKRDTGGQSEQPDRDAAVAAACQPIKNYYIIERTPQTMWIADRWNDYEVIDTSNGEKLERWGSYILRRPDPQVIWNTPQDKRWKKLNGHYHRSAKGGGNWEFFDLPEQWTIEYPLKGHPLTFNLKPFSFKHTGLFPEQAVNWDWFSAKIREAGRPIRVLNLFAYTGGATIAAAAAGAQVTHVDASKGMVTWAKENAVSSALGDAPIRWIVDDCVKFVEREIRRGKTYDAIIMDPPSYGRGPKGEIWKIEEKIHPLVQLCTQLLSDDPLFFLINSYTTGLQPAVLSYMLSLELKKWNGSVTAGEIGLPVSSNGLVLPCGASGRWEKNASSAK
;
A
#
# COMPACT_ATOMS: atom_id res chain seq x y z
N MET A 1 -8.52 -16.16 52.48
CA MET A 1 -9.62 -15.22 52.43
C MET A 1 -9.05 -13.94 51.80
N VAL A 2 -9.36 -13.51 50.63
CA VAL A 2 -10.57 -13.12 49.94
C VAL A 2 -10.30 -13.30 48.42
N ALA A 3 -11.27 -13.87 47.72
CA ALA A 3 -11.25 -14.09 46.27
C ALA A 3 -11.55 -12.78 45.51
N GLY A 4 -10.77 -12.50 44.45
CA GLY A 4 -11.01 -11.42 43.49
C GLY A 4 -11.30 -11.98 42.09
N ARG A 5 -12.55 -11.88 41.66
CA ARG A 5 -13.09 -12.42 40.41
C ARG A 5 -12.52 -11.74 39.17
N SER A 6 -12.07 -12.55 38.24
CA SER A 6 -11.76 -12.18 36.86
C SER A 6 -13.04 -11.92 36.06
N PHE A 7 -13.19 -10.69 35.52
CA PHE A 7 -14.23 -10.37 34.52
C PHE A 7 -13.66 -10.57 33.13
N ARG A 8 -14.01 -11.69 32.49
CA ARG A 8 -13.86 -11.88 31.05
C ARG A 8 -15.01 -11.14 30.35
N LYS A 9 -14.71 -10.07 29.63
CA LYS A 9 -15.66 -9.45 28.71
C LYS A 9 -15.58 -10.19 27.37
N HIS A 10 -16.58 -11.02 27.10
CA HIS A 10 -16.87 -11.53 25.77
C HIS A 10 -17.56 -10.43 24.98
N VAL A 11 -16.97 -9.99 23.89
CA VAL A 11 -17.62 -9.14 22.89
C VAL A 11 -18.25 -10.07 21.87
N CYS A 12 -19.57 -10.33 22.03
CA CYS A 12 -20.38 -10.95 20.97
C CYS A 12 -20.75 -9.87 19.94
N PHE A 13 -20.33 -10.07 18.71
CA PHE A 13 -20.91 -9.35 17.58
C PHE A 13 -22.27 -9.94 17.23
N ALA A 14 -23.35 -9.25 17.60
CA ALA A 14 -24.70 -9.60 17.17
C ALA A 14 -24.98 -8.93 15.81
N PHE A 15 -25.20 -9.75 14.79
CA PHE A 15 -25.80 -9.31 13.55
C PHE A 15 -27.25 -8.94 13.78
N VAL A 16 -27.60 -7.66 13.71
CA VAL A 16 -28.98 -7.20 13.80
C VAL A 16 -29.56 -7.22 12.38
N ALA A 17 -30.26 -8.30 12.05
CA ALA A 17 -31.19 -8.31 10.94
C ALA A 17 -32.44 -7.51 11.36
N ARG A 18 -32.67 -6.35 10.76
CA ARG A 18 -33.92 -5.60 10.96
C ARG A 18 -35.05 -6.27 10.17
N THR A 19 -35.89 -7.01 10.88
CA THR A 19 -37.17 -7.50 10.41
C THR A 19 -38.19 -6.35 10.50
N ILE A 20 -38.84 -6.04 9.40
CA ILE A 20 -39.96 -5.08 9.35
C ILE A 20 -41.22 -5.81 9.82
N PRO A 21 -41.99 -5.34 10.82
CA PRO A 21 -43.20 -6.00 11.22
C PRO A 21 -44.37 -5.57 10.31
N MET A 22 -44.98 -6.56 9.63
CA MET A 22 -46.29 -6.42 9.02
C MET A 22 -47.38 -6.43 10.11
N SER A 23 -48.00 -5.30 10.38
CA SER A 23 -49.23 -5.25 11.18
C SER A 23 -50.44 -5.39 10.28
N LEU A 24 -51.11 -6.53 10.37
CA LEU A 24 -52.48 -6.74 9.83
C LEU A 24 -53.48 -6.05 10.74
N ARG A 25 -54.13 -5.00 10.28
CA ARG A 25 -55.41 -4.53 10.86
C ARG A 25 -56.57 -4.98 9.94
N LYS A 26 -57.40 -5.87 10.50
CA LYS A 26 -58.72 -6.19 9.99
C LYS A 26 -59.67 -5.03 10.30
N THR A 27 -60.35 -4.49 9.28
CA THR A 27 -61.61 -3.76 9.42
C THR A 27 -62.63 -4.23 8.40
N LYS A 28 -63.87 -4.19 8.86
CA LYS A 28 -65.10 -4.79 8.34
C LYS A 28 -65.49 -4.32 6.94
N ARG A 29 -66.27 -5.20 6.30
CA ARG A 29 -67.06 -5.03 5.07
C ARG A 29 -67.94 -3.79 5.10
N ASP A 30 -67.99 -3.09 3.97
CA ASP A 30 -69.30 -2.67 3.44
C ASP A 30 -69.22 -2.54 1.88
N THR A 31 -70.37 -2.74 1.32
CA THR A 31 -70.89 -3.02 -0.01
C THR A 31 -70.58 -2.00 -1.11
N GLY A 32 -70.33 -2.50 -2.33
CA GLY A 32 -70.92 -1.96 -3.55
C GLY A 32 -70.07 -0.95 -4.33
N GLY A 33 -69.50 -1.33 -5.44
CA GLY A 33 -68.94 -0.44 -6.45
C GLY A 33 -67.86 -1.12 -7.28
N GLN A 34 -68.23 -1.60 -8.46
CA GLN A 34 -67.27 -2.04 -9.50
C GLN A 34 -66.49 -0.82 -9.97
N SER A 35 -65.22 -0.77 -9.64
CA SER A 35 -64.22 0.05 -10.32
C SER A 35 -63.03 -0.84 -10.67
N GLU A 36 -62.73 -0.92 -11.93
CA GLU A 36 -61.57 -1.63 -12.48
C GLU A 36 -60.30 -1.15 -11.76
N GLN A 37 -59.70 -2.03 -10.97
CA GLN A 37 -58.35 -1.80 -10.45
C GLN A 37 -57.36 -2.07 -11.58
N PRO A 38 -56.43 -1.13 -11.85
CA PRO A 38 -55.33 -1.42 -12.77
C PRO A 38 -54.48 -2.53 -12.18
N ASP A 39 -54.16 -3.48 -13.03
CA ASP A 39 -53.35 -4.65 -12.72
C ASP A 39 -52.01 -4.27 -12.06
N ARG A 40 -51.93 -4.46 -10.74
CA ARG A 40 -50.74 -4.16 -9.96
C ARG A 40 -49.55 -5.07 -10.33
N ASP A 41 -49.82 -6.20 -10.92
CA ASP A 41 -48.79 -7.15 -11.33
C ASP A 41 -48.09 -6.70 -12.63
N ALA A 42 -48.81 -6.01 -13.51
CA ALA A 42 -48.22 -5.39 -14.70
C ALA A 42 -47.32 -4.20 -14.37
N ALA A 43 -47.65 -3.40 -13.32
CA ALA A 43 -46.85 -2.28 -12.89
C ALA A 43 -45.54 -2.73 -12.16
N VAL A 44 -45.57 -3.85 -11.46
CA VAL A 44 -44.37 -4.43 -10.80
C VAL A 44 -43.48 -5.10 -11.85
N ALA A 45 -44.02 -5.71 -12.87
CA ALA A 45 -43.23 -6.31 -13.96
C ALA A 45 -42.55 -5.27 -14.85
N ALA A 46 -43.10 -4.05 -14.98
CA ALA A 46 -42.47 -2.96 -15.72
C ALA A 46 -41.35 -2.27 -14.97
N ALA A 47 -41.33 -2.36 -13.64
CA ALA A 47 -40.27 -1.76 -12.79
C ALA A 47 -39.02 -2.63 -12.66
N CYS A 48 -39.07 -3.90 -13.06
CA CYS A 48 -37.93 -4.83 -13.05
C CYS A 48 -37.43 -5.08 -14.49
N GLN A 49 -37.05 -4.01 -15.19
CA GLN A 49 -36.22 -4.22 -16.37
C GLN A 49 -34.79 -4.60 -15.86
N PRO A 50 -34.22 -5.73 -16.30
CA PRO A 50 -32.85 -6.05 -15.98
C PRO A 50 -31.98 -4.93 -16.53
N ILE A 51 -31.14 -4.34 -15.67
CA ILE A 51 -30.12 -3.41 -16.10
C ILE A 51 -29.18 -4.17 -17.05
N LYS A 52 -29.50 -4.05 -18.37
CA LYS A 52 -28.69 -4.63 -19.45
C LYS A 52 -27.45 -3.80 -19.67
N ASN A 53 -26.55 -3.75 -18.70
CA ASN A 53 -25.17 -3.42 -18.86
C ASN A 53 -24.45 -3.86 -17.57
N TYR A 54 -24.45 -5.17 -17.30
CA TYR A 54 -23.36 -5.73 -16.53
C TYR A 54 -22.12 -5.55 -17.40
N TYR A 55 -21.29 -4.57 -17.08
CA TYR A 55 -19.89 -4.67 -17.42
C TYR A 55 -19.44 -5.99 -16.81
N ILE A 56 -19.20 -6.99 -17.64
CA ILE A 56 -18.41 -8.15 -17.26
C ILE A 56 -17.05 -7.55 -16.97
N ILE A 57 -16.82 -7.18 -15.70
CA ILE A 57 -15.46 -7.02 -15.21
C ILE A 57 -14.90 -8.42 -15.36
N GLU A 58 -14.14 -8.64 -16.43
CA GLU A 58 -13.30 -9.83 -16.52
C GLU A 58 -12.60 -9.88 -15.18
N ARG A 59 -12.88 -10.91 -14.39
CA ARG A 59 -12.21 -11.13 -13.11
C ARG A 59 -10.75 -11.37 -13.46
N THR A 60 -9.97 -10.31 -13.49
CA THR A 60 -8.53 -10.44 -13.49
C THR A 60 -8.21 -11.32 -12.28
N PRO A 61 -7.53 -12.45 -12.45
CA PRO A 61 -7.13 -13.29 -11.32
C PRO A 61 -6.49 -12.37 -10.31
N GLN A 62 -6.80 -12.54 -9.02
CA GLN A 62 -6.20 -11.73 -7.97
C GLN A 62 -4.69 -11.90 -8.08
N THR A 63 -4.02 -10.91 -8.61
CA THR A 63 -2.60 -10.98 -8.96
C THR A 63 -1.82 -10.65 -7.70
N MET A 64 -1.01 -11.59 -7.24
CA MET A 64 0.02 -11.30 -6.25
C MET A 64 1.33 -11.02 -7.00
N TRP A 65 1.92 -9.86 -6.76
CA TRP A 65 3.23 -9.50 -7.29
C TRP A 65 4.30 -9.88 -6.26
N ILE A 66 5.24 -10.71 -6.66
CA ILE A 66 6.23 -11.31 -5.77
C ILE A 66 7.59 -10.65 -5.98
N ALA A 67 8.19 -10.11 -4.91
CA ALA A 67 9.52 -9.53 -4.94
C ALA A 67 10.57 -10.64 -4.74
N ASP A 68 10.84 -11.40 -5.78
CA ASP A 68 11.68 -12.62 -5.78
C ASP A 68 13.10 -12.41 -6.32
N ARG A 69 13.48 -11.17 -6.68
CA ARG A 69 14.78 -10.88 -7.30
C ARG A 69 15.87 -10.42 -6.31
N TRP A 70 15.61 -10.49 -5.02
CA TRP A 70 16.61 -10.18 -4.02
C TRP A 70 17.70 -11.25 -3.92
N ASN A 71 18.97 -10.82 -3.94
CA ASN A 71 20.12 -11.67 -3.60
C ASN A 71 20.52 -11.50 -2.13
N ASP A 72 20.47 -10.27 -1.63
CA ASP A 72 20.93 -9.91 -0.29
C ASP A 72 19.83 -9.91 0.76
N TYR A 73 18.59 -10.18 0.38
CA TYR A 73 17.47 -10.29 1.30
C TYR A 73 16.70 -11.59 1.08
N GLU A 74 16.19 -12.18 2.17
CA GLU A 74 15.41 -13.42 2.15
C GLU A 74 14.47 -13.45 3.35
N VAL A 75 13.21 -13.81 3.16
CA VAL A 75 12.36 -14.31 4.24
C VAL A 75 12.66 -15.79 4.38
N ILE A 76 13.35 -16.14 5.45
CA ILE A 76 13.77 -17.52 5.72
C ILE A 76 12.58 -18.37 6.14
N ASP A 77 11.79 -17.85 7.10
CA ASP A 77 10.68 -18.59 7.71
C ASP A 77 9.70 -17.64 8.39
N THR A 78 8.48 -18.12 8.65
CA THR A 78 7.42 -17.34 9.31
C THR A 78 6.63 -18.22 10.27
N SER A 79 6.50 -17.81 11.53
CA SER A 79 5.74 -18.55 12.56
C SER A 79 5.42 -17.67 13.76
N ASN A 80 4.31 -17.94 14.45
CA ASN A 80 3.95 -17.35 15.75
C ASN A 80 3.98 -15.80 15.79
N GLY A 81 3.48 -15.13 14.74
CA GLY A 81 3.44 -13.67 14.70
C GLY A 81 4.76 -13.02 14.33
N GLU A 82 5.76 -13.78 13.90
CA GLU A 82 7.09 -13.28 13.58
C GLU A 82 7.61 -13.86 12.26
N LYS A 83 8.57 -13.15 11.68
CA LYS A 83 9.34 -13.58 10.52
C LYS A 83 10.83 -13.61 10.85
N LEU A 84 11.48 -14.60 10.31
CA LEU A 84 12.94 -14.75 10.30
C LEU A 84 13.45 -14.33 8.95
N GLU A 85 14.36 -13.35 8.93
CA GLU A 85 14.85 -12.72 7.70
C GLU A 85 16.37 -12.70 7.67
N ARG A 86 16.94 -12.86 6.46
CA ARG A 86 18.35 -12.56 6.19
C ARG A 86 18.46 -11.19 5.50
N TRP A 87 19.36 -10.35 6.00
CA TRP A 87 19.68 -9.02 5.50
C TRP A 87 21.18 -8.93 5.27
N GLY A 88 21.63 -9.23 4.04
CA GLY A 88 23.04 -9.47 3.75
C GLY A 88 23.55 -10.72 4.49
N SER A 89 24.50 -10.53 5.40
CA SER A 89 25.05 -11.60 6.24
C SER A 89 24.32 -11.78 7.58
N TYR A 90 23.33 -10.93 7.90
CA TYR A 90 22.73 -10.87 9.23
C TYR A 90 21.32 -11.46 9.24
N ILE A 91 21.01 -12.22 10.30
CA ILE A 91 19.71 -12.85 10.52
C ILE A 91 18.96 -12.08 11.60
N LEU A 92 17.78 -11.56 11.22
CA LEU A 92 16.91 -10.80 12.10
C LEU A 92 15.60 -11.53 12.34
N ARG A 93 15.10 -11.45 13.58
CA ARG A 93 13.77 -11.87 13.98
C ARG A 93 12.92 -10.65 14.27
N ARG A 94 11.79 -10.51 13.59
CA ARG A 94 10.92 -9.34 13.74
C ARG A 94 9.45 -9.74 13.74
N PRO A 95 8.58 -9.04 14.52
CA PRO A 95 7.15 -9.30 14.50
C PRO A 95 6.53 -8.90 13.16
N ASP A 96 5.62 -9.75 12.67
CA ASP A 96 4.82 -9.48 11.50
C ASP A 96 3.35 -9.81 11.77
N PRO A 97 2.42 -8.81 11.70
CA PRO A 97 1.02 -9.02 12.03
C PRO A 97 0.27 -9.91 11.02
N GLN A 98 0.83 -10.12 9.83
CA GLN A 98 0.24 -11.03 8.85
C GLN A 98 0.47 -12.51 9.21
N VAL A 99 1.49 -12.80 10.01
CA VAL A 99 1.85 -14.16 10.41
C VAL A 99 0.95 -14.62 11.55
N ILE A 100 -0.26 -15.08 11.24
CA ILE A 100 -1.24 -15.59 12.21
C ILE A 100 -1.17 -17.12 12.39
N TRP A 101 -0.31 -17.78 11.64
CA TRP A 101 -0.10 -19.23 11.69
C TRP A 101 1.05 -19.61 12.61
N ASN A 102 1.02 -20.89 13.01
CA ASN A 102 2.08 -21.52 13.79
C ASN A 102 2.59 -22.74 13.02
N THR A 103 3.83 -22.71 12.61
CA THR A 103 4.52 -23.76 11.85
C THR A 103 5.74 -24.25 12.61
N PRO A 104 6.24 -25.49 12.33
CA PRO A 104 7.54 -25.91 12.84
C PRO A 104 8.62 -24.94 12.38
N GLN A 105 9.40 -24.42 13.32
CA GLN A 105 10.43 -23.42 13.05
C GLN A 105 11.68 -24.05 12.41
N ASP A 106 12.25 -23.36 11.41
CA ASP A 106 13.55 -23.68 10.85
C ASP A 106 14.65 -23.59 11.93
N LYS A 107 15.69 -24.43 11.84
CA LYS A 107 16.80 -24.45 12.82
C LYS A 107 17.53 -23.11 12.92
N ARG A 108 17.48 -22.25 11.88
CA ARG A 108 18.08 -20.92 11.86
C ARG A 108 17.47 -19.93 12.86
N TRP A 109 16.26 -20.20 13.38
CA TRP A 109 15.68 -19.40 14.47
C TRP A 109 16.52 -19.36 15.74
N LYS A 110 17.50 -20.25 15.89
CA LYS A 110 18.44 -20.31 17.03
C LYS A 110 19.71 -19.48 16.80
N LYS A 111 19.93 -18.93 15.61
CA LYS A 111 21.13 -18.17 15.25
C LYS A 111 20.71 -16.79 14.74
N LEU A 112 20.57 -15.85 15.66
CA LEU A 112 20.11 -14.50 15.38
C LEU A 112 21.26 -13.50 15.55
N ASN A 113 21.25 -12.43 14.75
CA ASN A 113 22.07 -11.24 14.96
C ASN A 113 21.25 -10.12 15.63
N GLY A 114 19.92 -10.13 15.49
CA GLY A 114 19.05 -9.20 16.17
C GLY A 114 17.64 -9.70 16.30
N HIS A 115 16.96 -9.34 17.41
CA HIS A 115 15.57 -9.66 17.67
C HIS A 115 14.83 -8.41 18.15
N TYR A 116 13.73 -8.05 17.49
CA TYR A 116 12.87 -6.99 17.95
C TYR A 116 11.69 -7.54 18.74
N HIS A 117 11.69 -7.28 20.05
CA HIS A 117 10.62 -7.68 20.97
C HIS A 117 9.50 -6.65 21.00
N ARG A 118 8.29 -7.06 20.62
CA ARG A 118 7.12 -6.18 20.67
C ARG A 118 6.61 -6.03 22.11
N SER A 119 6.41 -4.80 22.55
CA SER A 119 5.77 -4.51 23.83
C SER A 119 4.24 -4.62 23.74
N ALA A 120 3.60 -5.14 24.77
CA ALA A 120 2.14 -5.16 24.89
C ALA A 120 1.50 -3.75 24.99
N LYS A 121 2.31 -2.75 25.35
CA LYS A 121 1.88 -1.33 25.45
C LYS A 121 2.10 -0.53 24.16
N GLY A 122 2.52 -1.19 23.07
CA GLY A 122 2.96 -0.56 21.84
C GLY A 122 4.46 -0.29 21.80
N GLY A 123 5.04 -0.21 20.59
CA GLY A 123 6.49 -0.13 20.40
C GLY A 123 7.21 -1.44 20.72
N GLY A 124 8.44 -1.36 21.17
CA GLY A 124 9.28 -2.52 21.51
C GLY A 124 10.76 -2.15 21.60
N ASN A 125 11.59 -3.16 21.79
CA ASN A 125 13.04 -3.01 21.91
C ASN A 125 13.78 -4.01 21.05
N TRP A 126 14.93 -3.62 20.53
CA TRP A 126 15.90 -4.50 19.90
C TRP A 126 16.79 -5.17 20.94
N GLU A 127 17.02 -6.45 20.76
CA GLU A 127 18.08 -7.23 21.39
C GLU A 127 19.10 -7.58 20.31
N PHE A 128 20.38 -7.29 20.55
CA PHE A 128 21.44 -7.43 19.56
C PHE A 128 22.40 -8.57 19.95
N PHE A 129 22.73 -9.40 18.94
CA PHE A 129 23.67 -10.52 19.04
C PHE A 129 24.66 -10.41 17.89
N ASP A 130 25.71 -9.61 18.02
CA ASP A 130 26.69 -9.39 16.95
C ASP A 130 26.08 -8.79 15.66
N LEU A 131 25.30 -7.72 15.82
CA LEU A 131 24.75 -6.93 14.73
C LEU A 131 25.49 -5.57 14.69
N PRO A 132 26.01 -5.12 13.52
CA PRO A 132 26.61 -3.79 13.41
C PRO A 132 25.55 -2.70 13.55
N GLU A 133 26.00 -1.48 13.90
CA GLU A 133 25.09 -0.32 13.97
C GLU A 133 24.46 0.00 12.61
N GLN A 134 25.20 -0.26 11.53
CA GLN A 134 24.69 -0.12 10.17
C GLN A 134 25.45 -1.03 9.20
N TRP A 135 24.75 -1.45 8.12
CA TRP A 135 25.29 -2.25 7.04
C TRP A 135 24.57 -1.92 5.73
N THR A 136 24.97 -2.53 4.63
CA THR A 136 24.33 -2.33 3.33
C THR A 136 23.84 -3.63 2.74
N ILE A 137 22.81 -3.54 1.89
CA ILE A 137 22.39 -4.59 0.97
C ILE A 137 22.15 -3.99 -0.41
N GLU A 138 22.19 -4.82 -1.43
CA GLU A 138 21.97 -4.42 -2.82
C GLU A 138 20.73 -5.05 -3.41
N TYR A 139 20.04 -4.28 -4.27
CA TYR A 139 18.98 -4.77 -5.14
C TYR A 139 19.40 -4.68 -6.61
N PRO A 140 19.33 -5.78 -7.40
CA PRO A 140 19.79 -5.81 -8.78
C PRO A 140 18.75 -5.19 -9.74
N LEU A 141 18.46 -3.90 -9.58
CA LEU A 141 17.58 -3.18 -10.52
C LEU A 141 18.21 -3.22 -11.92
N LYS A 142 17.43 -3.57 -12.92
CA LYS A 142 17.92 -3.67 -14.30
C LYS A 142 18.61 -2.36 -14.73
N GLY A 143 19.85 -2.45 -15.16
CA GLY A 143 20.65 -1.33 -15.65
C GLY A 143 21.35 -0.49 -14.59
N HIS A 144 20.99 -0.61 -13.30
CA HIS A 144 21.63 0.13 -12.21
C HIS A 144 21.33 -0.51 -10.87
N PRO A 145 22.25 -1.25 -10.24
CA PRO A 145 22.04 -1.82 -8.90
C PRO A 145 21.85 -0.71 -7.86
N LEU A 146 20.98 -0.95 -6.88
CA LEU A 146 20.66 0.00 -5.83
C LEU A 146 21.25 -0.50 -4.50
N THR A 147 22.00 0.35 -3.81
CA THR A 147 22.60 0.06 -2.50
C THR A 147 21.81 0.79 -1.41
N PHE A 148 21.36 0.05 -0.42
CA PHE A 148 20.58 0.56 0.72
C PHE A 148 21.39 0.47 2.01
N ASN A 149 21.53 1.59 2.70
CA ASN A 149 22.04 1.64 4.07
C ASN A 149 20.95 1.19 5.04
N LEU A 150 21.25 0.24 5.87
CA LEU A 150 20.34 -0.34 6.86
C LEU A 150 20.86 -0.11 8.27
N LYS A 151 19.96 0.11 9.21
CA LYS A 151 20.22 0.14 10.64
C LYS A 151 18.98 -0.20 11.43
N PRO A 152 19.09 -0.83 12.61
CA PRO A 152 17.96 -0.96 13.51
C PRO A 152 17.43 0.42 13.89
N PHE A 153 16.11 0.59 13.81
CA PHE A 153 15.47 1.87 14.12
C PHE A 153 14.53 1.72 15.32
N SER A 154 14.05 2.85 15.87
CA SER A 154 13.22 2.90 17.09
C SER A 154 11.99 1.99 17.09
N PHE A 155 11.59 1.52 15.93
CA PHE A 155 10.55 0.51 15.71
C PHE A 155 11.18 -0.75 15.10
N LYS A 156 10.37 -1.75 14.79
CA LYS A 156 10.81 -3.00 14.16
C LYS A 156 11.48 -2.84 12.77
N HIS A 157 11.56 -1.61 12.25
CA HIS A 157 12.02 -1.33 10.88
C HIS A 157 13.55 -1.22 10.81
N THR A 158 14.08 -1.55 9.63
CA THR A 158 15.53 -1.52 9.32
C THR A 158 15.87 -0.46 8.27
N GLY A 159 14.88 0.32 7.85
CA GLY A 159 15.04 1.36 6.83
C GLY A 159 14.59 0.96 5.43
N LEU A 160 14.12 -0.27 5.21
CA LEU A 160 13.71 -0.72 3.89
C LEU A 160 12.47 -1.64 3.96
N PHE A 161 11.67 -1.61 2.90
CA PHE A 161 10.54 -2.51 2.63
C PHE A 161 10.85 -3.32 1.37
N PRO A 162 11.43 -4.52 1.49
CA PRO A 162 11.91 -5.31 0.35
C PRO A 162 10.81 -5.71 -0.64
N GLU A 163 9.59 -5.89 -0.18
CA GLU A 163 8.43 -6.21 -1.00
C GLU A 163 8.12 -5.12 -2.05
N GLN A 164 8.57 -3.89 -1.82
CA GLN A 164 8.39 -2.78 -2.77
C GLN A 164 9.25 -2.92 -4.04
N ALA A 165 10.22 -3.81 -4.05
CA ALA A 165 11.09 -4.04 -5.21
C ALA A 165 10.31 -4.41 -6.47
N VAL A 166 9.18 -5.11 -6.34
CA VAL A 166 8.29 -5.44 -7.45
C VAL A 166 7.66 -4.20 -8.10
N ASN A 167 7.45 -3.14 -7.33
CA ASN A 167 7.00 -1.86 -7.84
C ASN A 167 8.16 -1.08 -8.49
N TRP A 168 9.38 -1.16 -7.90
CA TRP A 168 10.56 -0.52 -8.48
C TRP A 168 10.87 -1.08 -9.87
N ASP A 169 10.81 -2.38 -10.06
CA ASP A 169 10.99 -3.02 -11.37
C ASP A 169 9.96 -2.53 -12.38
N TRP A 170 8.69 -2.51 -11.99
CA TRP A 170 7.58 -2.11 -12.85
C TRP A 170 7.71 -0.67 -13.33
N PHE A 171 7.81 0.30 -12.43
CA PHE A 171 7.83 1.69 -12.86
C PHE A 171 9.17 2.10 -13.49
N SER A 172 10.29 1.48 -13.09
CA SER A 172 11.58 1.76 -13.70
C SER A 172 11.64 1.29 -15.16
N ALA A 173 10.99 0.17 -15.50
CA ALA A 173 10.84 -0.26 -16.88
C ALA A 173 10.06 0.78 -17.69
N LYS A 174 8.91 1.25 -17.16
CA LYS A 174 8.08 2.28 -17.83
C LYS A 174 8.81 3.60 -18.04
N ILE A 175 9.58 4.05 -17.05
CA ILE A 175 10.36 5.28 -17.15
C ILE A 175 11.40 5.14 -18.28
N ARG A 176 12.14 4.02 -18.34
CA ARG A 176 13.13 3.79 -19.42
C ARG A 176 12.50 3.68 -20.81
N GLU A 177 11.31 3.08 -20.89
CA GLU A 177 10.60 2.86 -22.15
C GLU A 177 9.84 4.10 -22.64
N ALA A 178 9.68 5.13 -21.83
CA ALA A 178 8.88 6.30 -22.16
C ALA A 178 9.44 7.15 -23.33
N GLY A 179 10.76 7.05 -23.63
CA GLY A 179 11.40 7.78 -24.72
C GLY A 179 11.41 9.30 -24.56
N ARG A 180 11.08 9.81 -23.38
CA ARG A 180 11.05 11.25 -23.05
C ARG A 180 11.45 11.47 -21.58
N PRO A 181 11.85 12.71 -21.18
CA PRO A 181 12.08 13.03 -19.78
C PRO A 181 10.81 12.81 -18.94
N ILE A 182 10.96 12.13 -17.79
CA ILE A 182 9.86 11.82 -16.88
C ILE A 182 10.10 12.53 -15.54
N ARG A 183 9.08 13.26 -15.09
CA ARG A 183 9.05 13.91 -13.76
C ARG A 183 8.18 13.08 -12.83
N VAL A 184 8.80 12.57 -11.76
CA VAL A 184 8.14 11.71 -10.76
C VAL A 184 7.97 12.49 -9.46
N LEU A 185 6.75 12.47 -8.89
CA LEU A 185 6.47 12.90 -7.53
C LEU A 185 6.36 11.67 -6.64
N ASN A 186 7.23 11.55 -5.64
CA ASN A 186 7.18 10.50 -4.63
C ASN A 186 6.79 11.09 -3.27
N LEU A 187 5.60 10.73 -2.77
CA LEU A 187 5.01 11.19 -1.52
C LEU A 187 5.11 10.09 -0.45
N PHE A 188 5.32 10.50 0.82
CA PHE A 188 5.62 9.59 1.93
C PHE A 188 6.85 8.73 1.61
N ALA A 189 7.86 9.41 1.08
CA ALA A 189 8.93 8.76 0.34
C ALA A 189 9.95 8.02 1.24
N TYR A 190 9.83 8.14 2.58
CA TYR A 190 10.60 7.43 3.58
C TYR A 190 12.12 7.52 3.34
N THR A 191 12.85 6.41 3.36
CA THR A 191 14.30 6.31 3.09
C THR A 191 14.67 6.28 1.61
N GLY A 192 13.69 6.55 0.72
CA GLY A 192 13.94 6.83 -0.69
C GLY A 192 14.03 5.63 -1.61
N GLY A 193 13.61 4.41 -1.22
CA GLY A 193 13.69 3.24 -2.11
C GLY A 193 13.08 3.47 -3.49
N ALA A 194 11.83 3.95 -3.55
CA ALA A 194 11.18 4.29 -4.83
C ALA A 194 11.83 5.50 -5.52
N THR A 195 12.34 6.48 -4.75
CA THR A 195 13.03 7.65 -5.29
C THR A 195 14.29 7.28 -6.08
N ILE A 196 15.17 6.47 -5.45
CA ILE A 196 16.43 6.08 -6.11
C ILE A 196 16.16 5.11 -7.27
N ALA A 197 15.17 4.24 -7.18
CA ALA A 197 14.78 3.37 -8.29
C ALA A 197 14.27 4.16 -9.50
N ALA A 198 13.46 5.21 -9.28
CA ALA A 198 13.00 6.10 -10.35
C ALA A 198 14.14 6.93 -10.94
N ALA A 199 15.05 7.46 -10.10
CA ALA A 199 16.21 8.22 -10.54
C ALA A 199 17.20 7.33 -11.33
N ALA A 200 17.44 6.09 -10.89
CA ALA A 200 18.25 5.10 -11.61
C ALA A 200 17.66 4.75 -12.98
N ALA A 201 16.36 4.91 -13.17
CA ALA A 201 15.70 4.74 -14.46
C ALA A 201 15.76 5.99 -15.36
N GLY A 202 16.35 7.10 -14.86
CA GLY A 202 16.51 8.37 -15.62
C GLY A 202 15.45 9.43 -15.33
N ALA A 203 14.60 9.27 -14.31
CA ALA A 203 13.60 10.27 -13.98
C ALA A 203 14.18 11.47 -13.19
N GLN A 204 13.54 12.62 -13.34
CA GLN A 204 13.66 13.75 -12.41
C GLN A 204 12.68 13.52 -11.26
N VAL A 205 13.18 13.37 -10.03
CA VAL A 205 12.33 12.96 -8.91
C VAL A 205 12.16 14.09 -7.90
N THR A 206 10.92 14.33 -7.46
CA THR A 206 10.64 15.15 -6.27
C THR A 206 10.28 14.19 -5.13
N HIS A 207 11.19 14.08 -4.16
CA HIS A 207 11.06 13.26 -2.95
C HIS A 207 10.47 14.11 -1.83
N VAL A 208 9.34 13.69 -1.26
CA VAL A 208 8.65 14.40 -0.19
C VAL A 208 8.39 13.47 0.98
N ASP A 209 8.93 13.82 2.15
CA ASP A 209 8.66 13.15 3.42
C ASP A 209 8.65 14.18 4.55
N ALA A 210 7.79 13.99 5.55
CA ALA A 210 7.67 14.90 6.68
C ALA A 210 8.85 14.79 7.67
N SER A 211 9.57 13.67 7.66
CA SER A 211 10.70 13.40 8.56
C SER A 211 12.02 13.82 7.96
N LYS A 212 12.65 14.85 8.54
CA LYS A 212 14.01 15.27 8.15
C LYS A 212 15.01 14.12 8.21
N GLY A 213 14.91 13.24 9.23
CA GLY A 213 15.81 12.09 9.38
C GLY A 213 15.66 11.09 8.23
N MET A 214 14.44 10.84 7.76
CA MET A 214 14.18 9.95 6.62
C MET A 214 14.71 10.55 5.32
N VAL A 215 14.50 11.86 5.09
CA VAL A 215 15.04 12.54 3.90
C VAL A 215 16.58 12.54 3.91
N THR A 216 17.21 12.69 5.09
CA THR A 216 18.68 12.58 5.19
C THR A 216 19.13 11.15 4.83
N TRP A 217 18.49 10.14 5.38
CA TRP A 217 18.81 8.74 5.07
C TRP A 217 18.57 8.40 3.59
N ALA A 218 17.51 8.97 2.97
CA ALA A 218 17.27 8.82 1.54
C ALA A 218 18.40 9.41 0.68
N LYS A 219 18.99 10.55 1.10
CA LYS A 219 20.17 11.11 0.44
C LYS A 219 21.39 10.21 0.57
N GLU A 220 21.61 9.62 1.75
CA GLU A 220 22.67 8.64 1.98
C GLU A 220 22.51 7.42 1.06
N ASN A 221 21.28 6.90 0.91
CA ASN A 221 20.96 5.82 -0.02
C ASN A 221 21.22 6.20 -1.48
N ALA A 222 20.91 7.44 -1.88
CA ALA A 222 21.22 7.93 -3.22
C ALA A 222 22.73 7.97 -3.48
N VAL A 223 23.51 8.45 -2.52
CA VAL A 223 25.00 8.47 -2.61
C VAL A 223 25.54 7.03 -2.70
N SER A 224 25.09 6.13 -1.82
CA SER A 224 25.53 4.72 -1.82
C SER A 224 25.15 3.99 -3.12
N SER A 225 24.08 4.42 -3.77
CA SER A 225 23.64 3.90 -5.08
C SER A 225 24.27 4.63 -6.27
N ALA A 226 25.36 5.41 -6.09
CA ALA A 226 25.99 6.23 -7.14
C ALA A 226 25.05 7.21 -7.85
N LEU A 227 24.01 7.71 -7.13
CA LEU A 227 23.00 8.67 -7.61
C LEU A 227 23.04 10.00 -6.84
N GLY A 228 24.18 10.34 -6.21
CA GLY A 228 24.33 11.57 -5.44
C GLY A 228 24.07 12.84 -6.25
N ASP A 229 24.43 12.84 -7.54
CA ASP A 229 24.25 13.96 -8.47
C ASP A 229 22.98 13.81 -9.35
N ALA A 230 22.15 12.79 -9.11
CA ALA A 230 20.91 12.61 -9.87
C ALA A 230 19.94 13.77 -9.62
N PRO A 231 19.08 14.14 -10.59
CA PRO A 231 18.15 15.26 -10.49
C PRO A 231 17.01 14.96 -9.51
N ILE A 232 17.34 14.88 -8.21
CA ILE A 232 16.39 14.61 -7.13
C ILE A 232 16.20 15.90 -6.30
N ARG A 233 14.94 16.35 -6.21
CA ARG A 233 14.54 17.46 -5.36
C ARG A 233 14.08 16.91 -4.00
N TRP A 234 14.85 17.15 -2.97
CA TRP A 234 14.61 16.68 -1.61
C TRP A 234 13.77 17.67 -0.81
N ILE A 235 12.61 17.24 -0.32
CA ILE A 235 11.65 18.08 0.39
C ILE A 235 11.30 17.47 1.74
N VAL A 236 11.49 18.24 2.81
CA VAL A 236 11.00 17.92 4.16
C VAL A 236 9.72 18.69 4.38
N ASP A 237 8.56 18.06 4.23
CA ASP A 237 7.26 18.70 4.34
C ASP A 237 6.11 17.71 4.50
N ASP A 238 4.97 18.20 4.98
CA ASP A 238 3.69 17.50 4.91
C ASP A 238 3.26 17.31 3.46
N CYS A 239 2.91 16.07 3.09
CA CYS A 239 2.60 15.71 1.71
C CYS A 239 1.38 16.44 1.16
N VAL A 240 0.32 16.61 1.95
CA VAL A 240 -0.91 17.32 1.51
C VAL A 240 -0.60 18.80 1.25
N LYS A 241 0.07 19.46 2.19
CA LYS A 241 0.48 20.86 2.07
C LYS A 241 1.43 21.09 0.90
N PHE A 242 2.32 20.12 0.66
CA PHE A 242 3.22 20.18 -0.50
C PHE A 242 2.44 20.12 -1.82
N VAL A 243 1.52 19.14 -1.96
CA VAL A 243 0.67 18.98 -3.15
C VAL A 243 -0.15 20.25 -3.41
N GLU A 244 -0.81 20.81 -2.41
CA GLU A 244 -1.57 22.05 -2.53
C GLU A 244 -0.71 23.22 -2.99
N ARG A 245 0.56 23.31 -2.55
CA ARG A 245 1.48 24.37 -3.02
C ARG A 245 1.93 24.16 -4.46
N GLU A 246 2.20 22.94 -4.87
CA GLU A 246 2.58 22.62 -6.25
C GLU A 246 1.41 22.92 -7.22
N ILE A 247 0.15 22.65 -6.81
CA ILE A 247 -1.05 23.05 -7.58
C ILE A 247 -1.09 24.57 -7.77
N ARG A 248 -0.95 25.34 -6.68
CA ARG A 248 -0.94 26.82 -6.78
C ARG A 248 0.21 27.38 -7.64
N ARG A 249 1.32 26.61 -7.77
CA ARG A 249 2.47 26.96 -8.60
C ARG A 249 2.34 26.51 -10.05
N GLY A 250 1.25 25.84 -10.41
CA GLY A 250 1.05 25.26 -11.74
C GLY A 250 2.09 24.21 -12.12
N LYS A 251 2.65 23.47 -11.13
CA LYS A 251 3.60 22.41 -11.40
C LYS A 251 2.87 21.13 -11.79
N THR A 252 3.49 20.35 -12.69
CA THR A 252 2.94 19.08 -13.15
C THR A 252 4.00 17.98 -13.13
N TYR A 253 3.54 16.75 -13.00
CA TYR A 253 4.33 15.53 -12.94
C TYR A 253 3.79 14.48 -13.92
N ASP A 254 4.69 13.68 -14.47
CA ASP A 254 4.33 12.62 -15.41
C ASP A 254 3.97 11.32 -14.67
N ALA A 255 4.43 11.19 -13.44
CA ALA A 255 4.10 10.04 -12.60
C ALA A 255 4.04 10.43 -11.13
N ILE A 256 3.18 9.72 -10.39
CA ILE A 256 3.02 9.89 -8.94
C ILE A 256 3.15 8.53 -8.27
N ILE A 257 3.94 8.49 -7.21
CA ILE A 257 4.11 7.35 -6.31
C ILE A 257 3.71 7.80 -4.91
N MET A 258 2.91 7.00 -4.19
CA MET A 258 2.60 7.27 -2.79
C MET A 258 2.51 5.99 -1.97
N ASP A 259 3.07 6.06 -0.76
CA ASP A 259 3.05 4.99 0.24
C ASP A 259 2.60 5.53 1.60
N PRO A 260 1.33 5.96 1.71
CA PRO A 260 0.84 6.65 2.90
C PRO A 260 0.74 5.71 4.10
N PRO A 261 1.12 6.17 5.31
CA PRO A 261 0.97 5.37 6.53
C PRO A 261 -0.49 5.15 6.87
N SER A 262 -0.82 4.04 7.54
CA SER A 262 -2.18 3.78 8.04
C SER A 262 -2.64 4.85 9.02
N TYR A 263 -1.72 5.31 9.88
CA TYR A 263 -1.94 6.35 10.89
C TYR A 263 -0.69 7.22 11.07
N GLY A 264 -0.88 8.50 11.30
CA GLY A 264 0.20 9.43 11.58
C GLY A 264 -0.25 10.62 12.43
N ARG A 265 0.71 11.26 13.09
CA ARG A 265 0.50 12.54 13.78
C ARG A 265 1.46 13.58 13.23
N GLY A 266 0.92 14.70 12.80
CA GLY A 266 1.70 15.86 12.40
C GLY A 266 2.28 16.60 13.62
N PRO A 267 3.29 17.47 13.41
CA PRO A 267 3.97 18.20 14.49
C PRO A 267 3.08 19.16 15.26
N LYS A 268 1.94 19.54 14.72
CA LYS A 268 0.93 20.41 15.39
C LYS A 268 -0.27 19.61 15.92
N GLY A 269 -0.17 18.26 16.00
CA GLY A 269 -1.23 17.40 16.48
C GLY A 269 -2.26 17.01 15.41
N GLU A 270 -2.03 17.35 14.14
CA GLU A 270 -2.88 16.90 13.04
C GLU A 270 -2.90 15.36 12.99
N ILE A 271 -4.07 14.79 12.79
CA ILE A 271 -4.23 13.35 12.71
C ILE A 271 -4.41 12.96 11.23
N TRP A 272 -3.54 12.06 10.77
CA TRP A 272 -3.69 11.33 9.54
C TRP A 272 -4.29 9.96 9.84
N LYS A 273 -5.42 9.66 9.23
CA LYS A 273 -6.01 8.33 9.14
C LYS A 273 -6.25 8.05 7.65
N ILE A 274 -5.69 6.96 7.15
CA ILE A 274 -5.68 6.69 5.72
C ILE A 274 -7.10 6.57 5.16
N GLU A 275 -8.02 5.94 5.89
CA GLU A 275 -9.42 5.72 5.46
C GLU A 275 -10.17 7.04 5.22
N GLU A 276 -9.80 8.09 5.95
CA GLU A 276 -10.44 9.42 5.86
C GLU A 276 -9.73 10.33 4.86
N LYS A 277 -8.42 10.15 4.63
CA LYS A 277 -7.57 11.11 3.96
C LYS A 277 -7.07 10.70 2.59
N ILE A 278 -7.07 9.38 2.29
CA ILE A 278 -6.42 8.89 1.06
C ILE A 278 -7.15 9.32 -0.21
N HIS A 279 -8.47 9.19 -0.25
CA HIS A 279 -9.23 9.57 -1.45
C HIS A 279 -9.14 11.08 -1.74
N PRO A 280 -9.35 12.00 -0.78
CA PRO A 280 -9.08 13.42 -0.99
C PRO A 280 -7.66 13.73 -1.47
N LEU A 281 -6.63 13.03 -0.95
CA LEU A 281 -5.27 13.22 -1.41
C LEU A 281 -5.07 12.75 -2.85
N VAL A 282 -5.63 11.61 -3.25
CA VAL A 282 -5.59 11.15 -4.64
C VAL A 282 -6.24 12.19 -5.56
N GLN A 283 -7.40 12.75 -5.19
CA GLN A 283 -8.06 13.83 -5.95
C GLN A 283 -7.16 15.06 -6.12
N LEU A 284 -6.48 15.49 -5.08
CA LEU A 284 -5.51 16.59 -5.17
C LEU A 284 -4.35 16.21 -6.11
N CYS A 285 -3.82 15.01 -5.97
CA CYS A 285 -2.69 14.53 -6.78
C CYS A 285 -3.03 14.45 -8.27
N THR A 286 -4.27 14.10 -8.63
CA THR A 286 -4.67 14.09 -10.06
C THR A 286 -4.60 15.47 -10.73
N GLN A 287 -4.67 16.57 -9.96
CA GLN A 287 -4.50 17.92 -10.48
C GLN A 287 -3.04 18.26 -10.82
N LEU A 288 -2.10 17.47 -10.29
CA LEU A 288 -0.67 17.60 -10.59
C LEU A 288 -0.22 16.72 -11.76
N LEU A 289 -1.07 15.85 -12.31
CA LEU A 289 -0.69 15.07 -13.47
C LEU A 289 -0.58 15.94 -14.71
N SER A 290 0.47 15.70 -15.50
CA SER A 290 0.65 16.33 -16.81
C SER A 290 -0.46 15.91 -17.77
N ASP A 291 -0.53 16.57 -18.94
CA ASP A 291 -1.50 16.19 -19.99
C ASP A 291 -1.22 14.80 -20.54
N ASP A 292 0.03 14.33 -20.43
CA ASP A 292 0.50 13.03 -20.88
C ASP A 292 1.15 12.22 -19.73
N PRO A 293 0.38 11.81 -18.70
CA PRO A 293 0.93 11.10 -17.56
C PRO A 293 1.32 9.67 -17.93
N LEU A 294 2.36 9.15 -17.28
CA LEU A 294 2.89 7.82 -17.52
C LEU A 294 2.28 6.78 -16.61
N PHE A 295 2.27 7.03 -15.30
CA PHE A 295 1.68 6.13 -14.30
C PHE A 295 1.29 6.82 -12.99
N PHE A 296 0.44 6.14 -12.22
CA PHE A 296 0.11 6.46 -10.83
C PHE A 296 0.20 5.19 -10.00
N LEU A 297 0.98 5.20 -8.93
CA LEU A 297 1.17 4.08 -8.01
C LEU A 297 0.76 4.48 -6.60
N ILE A 298 -0.06 3.66 -5.96
CA ILE A 298 -0.42 3.78 -4.55
C ILE A 298 -0.23 2.45 -3.84
N ASN A 299 0.39 2.49 -2.66
CA ASN A 299 0.57 1.34 -1.78
C ASN A 299 -0.34 1.44 -0.55
N SER A 300 -0.67 0.32 0.03
CA SER A 300 -1.39 0.23 1.30
C SER A 300 -0.98 -1.00 2.10
N TYR A 301 -0.71 -0.77 3.38
CA TYR A 301 -0.49 -1.81 4.40
C TYR A 301 -1.63 -1.84 5.42
N THR A 302 -2.75 -1.21 5.08
CA THR A 302 -3.90 -1.04 5.97
C THR A 302 -4.95 -2.10 5.72
N THR A 303 -5.34 -2.83 6.77
CA THR A 303 -6.50 -3.72 6.73
C THR A 303 -7.75 -2.93 6.30
N GLY A 304 -8.49 -3.43 5.31
CA GLY A 304 -9.67 -2.75 4.74
C GLY A 304 -9.41 -1.98 3.45
N LEU A 305 -8.16 -1.59 3.16
CA LEU A 305 -7.77 -1.07 1.84
C LEU A 305 -7.25 -2.19 0.94
N GLN A 306 -8.14 -3.09 0.61
CA GLN A 306 -7.88 -4.22 -0.29
C GLN A 306 -7.52 -3.75 -1.71
N PRO A 307 -6.84 -4.58 -2.53
CA PRO A 307 -6.54 -4.23 -3.92
C PRO A 307 -7.74 -3.73 -4.72
N ALA A 308 -8.92 -4.34 -4.51
CA ALA A 308 -10.15 -3.93 -5.18
C ALA A 308 -10.59 -2.49 -4.81
N VAL A 309 -10.34 -2.05 -3.57
CA VAL A 309 -10.64 -0.67 -3.14
C VAL A 309 -9.69 0.32 -3.82
N LEU A 310 -8.40 -0.01 -3.90
CA LEU A 310 -7.40 0.79 -4.60
C LEU A 310 -7.75 0.88 -6.10
N SER A 311 -8.12 -0.25 -6.72
CA SER A 311 -8.53 -0.29 -8.13
C SER A 311 -9.75 0.60 -8.38
N TYR A 312 -10.78 0.50 -7.55
CA TYR A 312 -11.99 1.31 -7.68
C TYR A 312 -11.67 2.81 -7.58
N MET A 313 -10.91 3.21 -6.57
CA MET A 313 -10.52 4.60 -6.32
C MET A 313 -9.72 5.17 -7.50
N LEU A 314 -8.68 4.47 -7.98
CA LEU A 314 -7.88 4.91 -9.12
C LEU A 314 -8.72 4.98 -10.41
N SER A 315 -9.62 4.02 -10.64
CA SER A 315 -10.49 4.01 -11.81
C SER A 315 -11.45 5.20 -11.83
N LEU A 316 -11.93 5.65 -10.67
CA LEU A 316 -12.77 6.86 -10.57
C LEU A 316 -11.98 8.12 -10.92
N GLU A 317 -10.81 8.28 -10.30
CA GLU A 317 -10.08 9.54 -10.32
C GLU A 317 -9.24 9.73 -11.59
N LEU A 318 -8.81 8.64 -12.23
CA LEU A 318 -7.95 8.67 -13.42
C LEU A 318 -8.69 8.42 -14.74
N LYS A 319 -10.02 8.33 -14.71
CA LYS A 319 -10.86 8.02 -15.89
C LYS A 319 -10.73 9.01 -17.05
N LYS A 320 -10.28 10.25 -16.79
CA LYS A 320 -10.11 11.26 -17.85
C LYS A 320 -8.91 11.01 -18.75
N TRP A 321 -7.94 10.21 -18.29
CA TRP A 321 -6.80 9.82 -19.09
C TRP A 321 -7.00 8.41 -19.67
N ASN A 322 -6.52 8.21 -20.89
CA ASN A 322 -6.54 6.89 -21.52
C ASN A 322 -5.51 5.97 -20.86
N GLY A 323 -5.97 5.11 -19.95
CA GLY A 323 -5.13 4.20 -19.20
C GLY A 323 -5.90 3.04 -18.61
N SER A 324 -5.17 2.12 -18.01
CA SER A 324 -5.69 0.93 -17.35
C SER A 324 -5.27 0.89 -15.89
N VAL A 325 -6.14 0.36 -15.03
CA VAL A 325 -5.86 0.14 -13.62
C VAL A 325 -5.70 -1.35 -13.36
N THR A 326 -4.61 -1.70 -12.69
CA THR A 326 -4.40 -3.01 -12.10
C THR A 326 -4.16 -2.86 -10.60
N ALA A 327 -4.64 -3.79 -9.79
CA ALA A 327 -4.36 -3.82 -8.37
C ALA A 327 -4.17 -5.25 -7.90
N GLY A 328 -3.22 -5.45 -6.99
CA GLY A 328 -2.86 -6.76 -6.47
C GLY A 328 -2.18 -6.69 -5.12
N GLU A 329 -2.03 -7.83 -4.48
CA GLU A 329 -1.19 -7.96 -3.30
C GLU A 329 0.29 -7.96 -3.70
N ILE A 330 1.13 -7.49 -2.79
CA ILE A 330 2.59 -7.62 -2.90
C ILE A 330 3.09 -8.59 -1.83
N GLY A 331 4.07 -9.41 -2.16
CA GLY A 331 4.55 -10.42 -1.24
C GLY A 331 6.01 -10.78 -1.42
N LEU A 332 6.51 -11.53 -0.45
CA LEU A 332 7.88 -12.01 -0.37
C LEU A 332 7.91 -13.55 -0.35
N PRO A 333 8.76 -14.21 -1.14
CA PRO A 333 8.89 -15.66 -1.07
C PRO A 333 9.48 -16.09 0.26
N VAL A 334 8.95 -17.20 0.84
CA VAL A 334 9.43 -17.81 2.08
C VAL A 334 10.21 -19.07 1.75
N SER A 335 11.51 -19.08 2.04
CA SER A 335 12.44 -20.13 1.59
C SER A 335 12.20 -21.47 2.28
N SER A 336 11.72 -21.47 3.54
CA SER A 336 11.52 -22.71 4.30
C SER A 336 10.43 -23.62 3.75
N ASN A 337 9.42 -23.03 3.09
CA ASN A 337 8.22 -23.76 2.67
C ASN A 337 7.74 -23.46 1.24
N GLY A 338 8.38 -22.53 0.53
CA GLY A 338 8.04 -22.15 -0.84
C GLY A 338 6.72 -21.36 -0.98
N LEU A 339 6.10 -20.94 0.13
CA LEU A 339 4.94 -20.08 0.12
C LEU A 339 5.33 -18.60 -0.03
N VAL A 340 4.35 -17.72 -0.12
CA VAL A 340 4.56 -16.27 -0.20
C VAL A 340 3.96 -15.61 1.03
N LEU A 341 4.77 -14.81 1.73
CA LEU A 341 4.30 -13.94 2.81
C LEU A 341 3.57 -12.75 2.19
N PRO A 342 2.25 -12.55 2.40
CA PRO A 342 1.55 -11.36 1.94
C PRO A 342 2.01 -10.16 2.78
N CYS A 343 2.38 -9.05 2.13
CA CYS A 343 2.93 -7.89 2.83
C CYS A 343 1.99 -6.69 2.80
N GLY A 344 1.35 -6.44 1.67
CA GLY A 344 0.47 -5.29 1.46
C GLY A 344 -0.21 -5.34 0.11
N ALA A 345 -0.78 -4.24 -0.31
CA ALA A 345 -1.46 -4.08 -1.59
C ALA A 345 -0.90 -2.90 -2.38
N SER A 346 -0.92 -2.99 -3.70
CA SER A 346 -0.61 -1.89 -4.61
C SER A 346 -1.72 -1.71 -5.64
N GLY A 347 -2.06 -0.46 -5.94
CA GLY A 347 -2.87 -0.06 -7.08
C GLY A 347 -1.98 0.67 -8.09
N ARG A 348 -2.03 0.27 -9.34
CA ARG A 348 -1.24 0.81 -10.44
C ARG A 348 -2.18 1.27 -11.55
N TRP A 349 -2.12 2.53 -11.89
CA TRP A 349 -2.65 3.03 -13.15
C TRP A 349 -1.49 3.28 -14.10
N GLU A 350 -1.66 2.93 -15.36
CA GLU A 350 -0.70 3.20 -16.40
C GLU A 350 -1.39 3.69 -17.67
N LYS A 351 -0.74 4.59 -18.40
CA LYS A 351 -1.22 5.03 -19.69
C LYS A 351 -1.20 3.87 -20.68
N ASN A 352 -2.30 3.70 -21.41
CA ASN A 352 -2.34 2.74 -22.52
C ASN A 352 -1.36 3.15 -23.63
N ALA A 353 -0.69 2.19 -24.23
CA ALA A 353 0.10 2.45 -25.43
C ALA A 353 -0.80 3.14 -26.48
N SER A 354 -0.33 4.21 -27.09
CA SER A 354 -1.01 4.78 -28.23
C SER A 354 -1.07 3.71 -29.31
N SER A 355 -2.27 3.31 -29.72
CA SER A 355 -2.41 2.48 -30.91
C SER A 355 -1.70 3.24 -32.03
N ALA A 356 -0.58 2.68 -32.53
CA ALA A 356 0.06 3.21 -33.70
C ALA A 356 -1.01 3.26 -34.80
N LYS A 357 -1.34 4.48 -35.24
CA LYS A 357 -2.24 4.70 -36.36
C LYS A 357 -1.52 4.36 -37.65
#